data_28765afe11a1abf06e567e44626f2cce
#
_entry.id   28765afe11a1abf06e567e44626f2cce
#
_cell.length_a   1.000
_cell.length_b   1.000
_cell.length_c   1.000
_cell.angle_alpha   90.00
_cell.angle_beta   90.00
_cell.angle_gamma   90.00
#
_symmetry.space_group_name_H-M   'P 1'
#
loop_
_entity.id
_entity.type
_entity.pdbx_description
1 polymer ?
#
loop_
_entity_poly.entity_id
_entity_poly.type
_entity_poly.pdbx_seq_one_letter_code
_entity_poly.pdbx_strand_id
1 'polypeptide(L)'
;MKILAGTSKGVFSVSNGAADQVLESRGVRDLVTIGGRVFAGTGAGLYISDDGGKSWTLAGLDGHEVWQIRGAGGAVVYAGTQPAGLFKSTDGGDTWAEVGAFAKFPQAAEWCVPVKPRLPGRARALVVDQVDPRRIWVGVEVGGIMATEDGGESWSFSLPGENPDLHMMCAHPGQPSTLFASTGYGRLDGVAEMVEGNAGVFRSDDGGASWRYAWKGITPRYSRPMCIDPATPHGLTVASAPTAFSSYKDDGGAQAMLLRSEDSGESWRSLCDEAHSPSAANIHGLTPDLANPGGVVIGTDTGEVWRVSGDAEWTPLATGLPAVLSALTL
;
A
#
# COMPACT_ATOMS: atom_id res chain seq x y z
N MET A 1 7.21 -13.05 -17.63
CA MET A 1 6.90 -12.35 -16.38
C MET A 1 5.80 -13.11 -15.68
N LYS A 2 5.98 -13.45 -14.44
CA LYS A 2 4.96 -14.04 -13.55
C LYS A 2 4.43 -12.94 -12.63
N ILE A 3 3.12 -12.89 -12.43
CA ILE A 3 2.48 -11.97 -11.50
C ILE A 3 1.75 -12.78 -10.44
N LEU A 4 1.83 -12.35 -9.20
CA LEU A 4 0.92 -12.79 -8.16
C LEU A 4 -0.11 -11.69 -7.91
N ALA A 5 -1.39 -12.04 -8.06
CA ALA A 5 -2.52 -11.18 -7.77
C ALA A 5 -3.11 -11.56 -6.41
N GLY A 6 -2.99 -10.67 -5.45
CA GLY A 6 -3.64 -10.80 -4.15
C GLY A 6 -5.09 -10.31 -4.23
N THR A 7 -6.02 -11.20 -3.98
CA THR A 7 -7.45 -10.94 -4.17
C THR A 7 -8.24 -10.99 -2.85
N SER A 8 -9.52 -10.68 -2.92
CA SER A 8 -10.46 -10.84 -1.80
C SER A 8 -10.65 -12.30 -1.36
N LYS A 9 -10.19 -13.29 -2.16
CA LYS A 9 -10.33 -14.73 -1.90
C LYS A 9 -9.01 -15.51 -1.90
N GLY A 10 -7.86 -14.83 -1.93
CA GLY A 10 -6.56 -15.49 -1.90
C GLY A 10 -5.61 -15.00 -2.97
N VAL A 11 -4.52 -15.74 -3.20
CA VAL A 11 -3.50 -15.40 -4.20
C VAL A 11 -3.73 -16.21 -5.46
N PHE A 12 -3.68 -15.51 -6.60
CA PHE A 12 -3.70 -16.11 -7.94
C PHE A 12 -2.36 -15.88 -8.64
N SER A 13 -1.82 -16.93 -9.24
CA SER A 13 -0.67 -16.83 -10.13
C SER A 13 -1.16 -16.55 -11.54
N VAL A 14 -0.75 -15.41 -12.09
CA VAL A 14 -1.12 -14.94 -13.44
C VAL A 14 0.08 -15.10 -14.38
N SER A 15 -0.12 -15.84 -15.46
CA SER A 15 0.88 -16.00 -16.52
C SER A 15 0.20 -16.36 -17.84
N ASN A 16 0.66 -15.78 -18.96
CA ASN A 16 0.18 -16.09 -20.31
C ASN A 16 -1.35 -16.05 -20.48
N GLY A 17 -2.03 -15.12 -19.79
CA GLY A 17 -3.48 -14.97 -19.84
C GLY A 17 -4.26 -15.97 -18.98
N ALA A 18 -3.60 -16.92 -18.33
CA ALA A 18 -4.21 -17.85 -17.36
C ALA A 18 -3.99 -17.35 -15.93
N ALA A 19 -4.93 -17.70 -15.04
CA ALA A 19 -4.85 -17.37 -13.63
C ALA A 19 -5.27 -18.56 -12.77
N ASP A 20 -4.35 -19.11 -11.99
CA ASP A 20 -4.57 -20.25 -11.11
C ASP A 20 -4.52 -19.80 -9.65
N GLN A 21 -5.50 -20.22 -8.84
CA GLN A 21 -5.48 -19.97 -7.41
C GLN A 21 -4.41 -20.84 -6.73
N VAL A 22 -3.44 -20.19 -6.10
CA VAL A 22 -2.29 -20.84 -5.42
C VAL A 22 -2.36 -20.75 -3.89
N LEU A 23 -3.19 -19.85 -3.36
CA LEU A 23 -3.52 -19.76 -1.94
C LEU A 23 -4.99 -19.36 -1.80
N GLU A 24 -5.75 -20.12 -1.01
CA GLU A 24 -7.08 -19.71 -0.54
C GLU A 24 -6.93 -18.96 0.78
N SER A 25 -7.41 -17.72 0.85
CA SER A 25 -7.41 -16.90 2.06
C SER A 25 -8.36 -15.71 1.92
N ARG A 26 -8.65 -15.02 3.01
CA ARG A 26 -9.44 -13.78 2.97
C ARG A 26 -8.54 -12.59 2.68
N GLY A 27 -8.92 -11.72 1.77
CA GLY A 27 -8.38 -10.37 1.58
C GLY A 27 -6.85 -10.26 1.63
N VAL A 28 -6.15 -10.57 0.52
CA VAL A 28 -4.69 -10.44 0.44
C VAL A 28 -4.32 -8.97 0.24
N ARG A 29 -3.87 -8.32 1.32
CA ARG A 29 -3.61 -6.87 1.37
C ARG A 29 -2.24 -6.48 0.85
N ASP A 30 -1.24 -7.36 1.03
CA ASP A 30 0.13 -7.11 0.59
C ASP A 30 0.76 -8.38 0.06
N LEU A 31 1.58 -8.22 -0.96
CA LEU A 31 2.44 -9.26 -1.52
C LEU A 31 3.83 -8.66 -1.72
N VAL A 32 4.86 -9.26 -1.16
CA VAL A 32 6.23 -8.75 -1.24
C VAL A 32 7.26 -9.88 -1.24
N THR A 33 8.37 -9.68 -1.96
CA THR A 33 9.54 -10.57 -1.90
C THR A 33 10.58 -10.00 -0.95
N ILE A 34 10.99 -10.78 0.06
CA ILE A 34 12.02 -10.42 1.03
C ILE A 34 12.96 -11.62 1.20
N GLY A 35 14.27 -11.45 1.00
CA GLY A 35 15.26 -12.50 1.18
C GLY A 35 15.04 -13.74 0.31
N GLY A 36 14.39 -13.59 -0.85
CA GLY A 36 14.06 -14.70 -1.76
C GLY A 36 12.75 -15.43 -1.43
N ARG A 37 12.12 -15.14 -0.30
CA ARG A 37 10.79 -15.63 0.10
C ARG A 37 9.70 -14.68 -0.36
N VAL A 38 8.53 -15.19 -0.70
CA VAL A 38 7.34 -14.36 -0.99
C VAL A 38 6.44 -14.37 0.23
N PHE A 39 6.05 -13.19 0.67
CA PHE A 39 5.14 -12.97 1.79
C PHE A 39 3.78 -12.52 1.31
N ALA A 40 2.71 -13.03 1.93
CA ALA A 40 1.34 -12.60 1.71
C ALA A 40 0.70 -12.19 3.04
N GLY A 41 0.36 -10.90 3.16
CA GLY A 41 -0.43 -10.34 4.25
C GLY A 41 -1.90 -10.50 3.94
N THR A 42 -2.63 -11.25 4.78
CA THR A 42 -4.01 -11.62 4.51
C THR A 42 -4.94 -11.29 5.68
N GLY A 43 -6.25 -11.36 5.44
CA GLY A 43 -7.27 -11.26 6.49
C GLY A 43 -7.32 -12.48 7.43
N ALA A 44 -6.42 -13.45 7.25
CA ALA A 44 -6.34 -14.68 8.06
C ALA A 44 -4.92 -14.94 8.60
N GLY A 45 -4.07 -13.90 8.66
CA GLY A 45 -2.68 -13.99 9.09
C GLY A 45 -1.68 -13.78 7.96
N LEU A 46 -0.45 -14.16 8.22
CA LEU A 46 0.67 -14.01 7.30
C LEU A 46 1.09 -15.37 6.75
N TYR A 47 1.21 -15.44 5.43
CA TYR A 47 1.68 -16.65 4.72
C TYR A 47 3.01 -16.39 4.05
N ILE A 48 3.83 -17.44 3.93
CA ILE A 48 5.13 -17.43 3.26
C ILE A 48 5.19 -18.54 2.21
N SER A 49 5.84 -18.22 1.10
CA SER A 49 6.20 -19.17 0.03
C SER A 49 7.69 -19.12 -0.21
N ASP A 50 8.31 -20.30 -0.22
CA ASP A 50 9.75 -20.51 -0.50
C ASP A 50 10.01 -20.91 -1.97
N ASP A 51 8.95 -21.04 -2.79
CA ASP A 51 9.03 -21.57 -4.15
C ASP A 51 8.48 -20.57 -5.22
N GLY A 52 8.53 -19.28 -4.88
CA GLY A 52 8.08 -18.20 -5.75
C GLY A 52 6.55 -18.13 -5.90
N GLY A 53 5.82 -18.44 -4.83
CA GLY A 53 4.37 -18.32 -4.75
C GLY A 53 3.61 -19.51 -5.37
N LYS A 54 4.21 -20.69 -5.45
CA LYS A 54 3.52 -21.91 -5.91
C LYS A 54 2.82 -22.63 -4.77
N SER A 55 3.46 -22.69 -3.60
CA SER A 55 2.90 -23.23 -2.36
C SER A 55 3.09 -22.27 -1.20
N TRP A 56 2.24 -22.35 -0.18
CA TRP A 56 2.18 -21.39 0.91
C TRP A 56 2.01 -22.06 2.27
N THR A 57 2.68 -21.52 3.27
CA THR A 57 2.58 -21.95 4.66
C THR A 57 2.15 -20.76 5.52
N LEU A 58 1.20 -20.97 6.43
CA LEU A 58 0.85 -19.98 7.46
C LEU A 58 2.04 -19.83 8.41
N ALA A 59 2.57 -18.61 8.48
CA ALA A 59 3.78 -18.29 9.25
C ALA A 59 3.49 -17.43 10.51
N GLY A 60 2.24 -17.34 10.91
CA GLY A 60 1.81 -16.67 12.13
C GLY A 60 0.85 -15.50 11.90
N LEU A 61 0.62 -14.72 12.96
CA LEU A 61 -0.33 -13.60 13.00
C LEU A 61 -1.77 -13.98 12.64
N ASP A 62 -2.14 -15.24 12.88
CA ASP A 62 -3.43 -15.85 12.54
C ASP A 62 -4.65 -15.25 13.26
N GLY A 63 -4.42 -14.41 14.27
CA GLY A 63 -5.47 -13.60 14.91
C GLY A 63 -5.63 -12.19 14.32
N HIS A 64 -4.86 -11.82 13.29
CA HIS A 64 -4.77 -10.46 12.77
C HIS A 64 -5.03 -10.43 11.26
N GLU A 65 -5.56 -9.32 10.77
CA GLU A 65 -5.49 -8.97 9.36
C GLU A 65 -4.15 -8.27 9.11
N VAL A 66 -3.28 -8.84 8.26
CA VAL A 66 -1.96 -8.29 7.95
C VAL A 66 -2.05 -7.38 6.75
N TRP A 67 -1.69 -6.10 6.94
CA TRP A 67 -1.88 -5.04 5.94
C TRP A 67 -0.64 -4.70 5.13
N GLN A 68 0.53 -4.64 5.77
CA GLN A 68 1.80 -4.43 5.06
C GLN A 68 2.95 -5.20 5.70
N ILE A 69 3.91 -5.61 4.86
CA ILE A 69 5.09 -6.39 5.24
C ILE A 69 6.31 -5.75 4.61
N ARG A 70 7.34 -5.42 5.40
CA ARG A 70 8.57 -4.81 4.89
C ARG A 70 9.81 -5.45 5.50
N GLY A 71 10.81 -5.72 4.65
CA GLY A 71 12.13 -6.17 5.08
C GLY A 71 12.98 -5.00 5.61
N ALA A 72 13.79 -5.31 6.63
CA ALA A 72 14.75 -4.37 7.22
C ALA A 72 16.20 -4.80 6.99
N GLY A 73 16.44 -5.63 5.97
CA GLY A 73 17.73 -6.23 5.70
C GLY A 73 17.98 -7.51 6.52
N GLY A 74 18.84 -8.39 6.01
CA GLY A 74 19.10 -9.71 6.62
C GLY A 74 17.80 -10.52 6.78
N ALA A 75 17.59 -11.06 7.97
CA ALA A 75 16.41 -11.85 8.33
C ALA A 75 15.34 -11.03 9.07
N VAL A 76 15.47 -9.69 9.13
CA VAL A 76 14.50 -8.84 9.86
C VAL A 76 13.36 -8.46 8.97
N VAL A 77 12.13 -8.73 9.43
CA VAL A 77 10.89 -8.41 8.74
C VAL A 77 9.91 -7.75 9.72
N TYR A 78 9.20 -6.75 9.26
CA TYR A 78 8.12 -6.10 10.00
C TYR A 78 6.77 -6.30 9.32
N ALA A 79 5.70 -6.41 10.11
CA ALA A 79 4.32 -6.52 9.65
C ALA A 79 3.40 -5.58 10.42
N GLY A 80 2.62 -4.78 9.69
CA GLY A 80 1.56 -3.93 10.23
C GLY A 80 0.20 -4.62 10.12
N THR A 81 -0.64 -4.49 11.15
CA THR A 81 -1.87 -5.27 11.29
C THR A 81 -3.13 -4.46 11.59
N GLN A 82 -4.27 -5.16 11.55
CA GLN A 82 -5.54 -4.76 12.17
C GLN A 82 -6.00 -5.87 13.16
N PRO A 83 -6.32 -5.57 14.44
CA PRO A 83 -6.13 -4.26 15.10
C PRO A 83 -4.72 -3.67 14.88
N ALA A 84 -4.60 -2.33 14.94
CA ALA A 84 -3.34 -1.65 14.65
C ALA A 84 -2.24 -2.10 15.62
N GLY A 85 -1.29 -2.85 15.09
CA GLY A 85 -0.11 -3.38 15.76
C GLY A 85 1.06 -3.41 14.80
N LEU A 86 2.27 -3.41 15.33
CA LEU A 86 3.49 -3.65 14.60
C LEU A 86 4.17 -4.89 15.15
N PHE A 87 4.44 -5.86 14.28
CA PHE A 87 5.12 -7.10 14.63
C PHE A 87 6.48 -7.17 13.95
N LYS A 88 7.45 -7.78 14.62
CA LYS A 88 8.82 -7.96 14.14
C LYS A 88 9.18 -9.43 14.17
N SER A 89 9.77 -9.89 13.09
CA SER A 89 10.51 -11.15 12.99
C SER A 89 12.01 -10.84 12.88
N THR A 90 12.86 -11.71 13.44
CA THR A 90 14.31 -11.66 13.32
C THR A 90 14.91 -12.93 12.67
N ASP A 91 14.04 -13.82 12.22
CA ASP A 91 14.36 -15.14 11.65
C ASP A 91 13.78 -15.35 10.23
N GLY A 92 13.52 -14.27 9.50
CA GLY A 92 13.01 -14.32 8.14
C GLY A 92 11.51 -14.57 8.04
N GLY A 93 10.76 -14.33 9.11
CA GLY A 93 9.31 -14.45 9.14
C GLY A 93 8.81 -15.76 9.77
N ASP A 94 9.70 -16.61 10.32
CA ASP A 94 9.30 -17.87 10.92
C ASP A 94 8.65 -17.67 12.31
N THR A 95 9.10 -16.67 13.08
CA THR A 95 8.47 -16.28 14.35
C THR A 95 8.27 -14.77 14.46
N TRP A 96 7.27 -14.34 15.23
CA TRP A 96 6.86 -12.95 15.34
C TRP A 96 6.70 -12.51 16.79
N ALA A 97 7.16 -11.30 17.09
CA ALA A 97 6.96 -10.63 18.37
C ALA A 97 6.35 -9.24 18.16
N GLU A 98 5.42 -8.84 18.99
CA GLU A 98 4.84 -7.50 18.96
C GLU A 98 5.87 -6.45 19.40
N VAL A 99 5.93 -5.32 18.70
CA VAL A 99 6.70 -4.14 19.08
C VAL A 99 5.88 -3.36 20.12
N GLY A 100 6.05 -3.75 21.40
CA GLY A 100 5.18 -3.32 22.48
C GLY A 100 5.15 -1.82 22.75
N ALA A 101 6.21 -1.07 22.40
CA ALA A 101 6.22 0.38 22.54
C ALA A 101 5.28 1.06 21.53
N PHE A 102 5.10 0.49 20.32
CA PHE A 102 4.11 0.97 19.35
C PHE A 102 2.68 0.81 19.87
N ALA A 103 2.35 -0.35 20.41
CA ALA A 103 1.01 -0.61 20.98
C ALA A 103 0.69 0.26 22.22
N LYS A 104 1.72 0.77 22.90
CA LYS A 104 1.59 1.64 24.08
C LYS A 104 1.66 3.13 23.76
N PHE A 105 1.71 3.50 22.49
CA PHE A 105 1.69 4.91 22.08
C PHE A 105 0.40 5.58 22.64
N PRO A 106 0.49 6.80 23.22
CA PRO A 106 -0.66 7.40 23.93
C PRO A 106 -1.96 7.45 23.12
N GLN A 107 -1.87 7.70 21.82
CA GLN A 107 -3.03 7.78 20.93
C GLN A 107 -3.55 6.40 20.46
N ALA A 108 -2.84 5.31 20.74
CA ALA A 108 -3.20 3.98 20.25
C ALA A 108 -4.60 3.52 20.67
N ALA A 109 -5.06 3.95 21.86
CA ALA A 109 -6.40 3.65 22.35
C ALA A 109 -7.53 4.31 21.54
N GLU A 110 -7.21 5.35 20.75
CA GLU A 110 -8.16 6.12 19.94
C GLU A 110 -8.19 5.67 18.49
N TRP A 111 -7.20 4.88 18.06
CA TRP A 111 -7.08 4.45 16.68
C TRP A 111 -8.27 3.60 16.23
N CYS A 112 -9.01 4.11 15.27
CA CYS A 112 -10.15 3.39 14.72
C CYS A 112 -10.42 3.81 13.26
N VAL A 113 -10.99 2.90 12.51
CA VAL A 113 -11.59 3.24 11.21
C VAL A 113 -13.00 3.76 11.49
N PRO A 114 -13.32 5.01 11.08
CA PRO A 114 -14.55 5.70 11.51
C PRO A 114 -15.78 5.29 10.68
N VAL A 115 -15.96 4.00 10.46
CA VAL A 115 -17.18 3.42 9.87
C VAL A 115 -18.19 3.07 10.96
N LYS A 116 -19.40 2.72 10.60
CA LYS A 116 -20.45 2.32 11.55
C LYS A 116 -20.80 0.83 11.36
N PRO A 117 -20.57 -0.04 12.36
CA PRO A 117 -19.89 0.23 13.65
C PRO A 117 -18.40 0.57 13.45
N ARG A 118 -17.77 1.28 14.38
CA ARG A 118 -16.34 1.56 14.34
C ARG A 118 -15.53 0.25 14.31
N LEU A 119 -14.52 0.19 13.45
CA LEU A 119 -13.57 -0.91 13.39
C LEU A 119 -12.25 -0.51 14.08
N PRO A 120 -11.47 -1.48 14.60
CA PRO A 120 -10.13 -1.22 15.10
C PRO A 120 -9.26 -0.51 14.05
N GLY A 121 -8.33 0.33 14.48
CA GLY A 121 -7.35 0.99 13.63
C GLY A 121 -6.52 -0.02 12.83
N ARG A 122 -5.89 0.45 11.76
CA ARG A 122 -5.07 -0.34 10.82
C ARG A 122 -3.69 0.26 10.69
N ALA A 123 -2.64 -0.45 11.07
CA ALA A 123 -1.27 -0.13 10.69
C ALA A 123 -1.04 -0.61 9.24
N ARG A 124 -1.43 0.23 8.26
CA ARG A 124 -1.54 -0.18 6.86
C ARG A 124 -0.49 0.43 5.94
N ALA A 125 0.31 1.37 6.42
CA ALA A 125 1.43 1.95 5.69
C ALA A 125 2.71 1.71 6.51
N LEU A 126 3.72 1.11 5.88
CA LEU A 126 4.96 0.75 6.57
C LEU A 126 6.16 1.03 5.67
N VAL A 127 7.10 1.80 6.18
CA VAL A 127 8.40 2.05 5.55
C VAL A 127 9.50 1.70 6.52
N VAL A 128 10.52 1.00 6.05
CA VAL A 128 11.77 0.75 6.75
C VAL A 128 12.91 1.35 5.94
N ASP A 129 13.75 2.16 6.56
CA ASP A 129 14.92 2.74 5.91
C ASP A 129 15.92 1.62 5.57
N GLN A 130 16.28 1.51 4.30
CA GLN A 130 17.18 0.46 3.82
C GLN A 130 18.66 0.75 4.13
N VAL A 131 19.00 1.95 4.58
CA VAL A 131 20.35 2.37 4.99
C VAL A 131 20.51 2.23 6.51
N ASP A 132 19.53 2.70 7.29
CA ASP A 132 19.47 2.49 8.73
C ASP A 132 18.14 1.84 9.12
N PRO A 133 18.08 0.51 9.21
CA PRO A 133 16.84 -0.23 9.47
C PRO A 133 16.27 -0.03 10.89
N ARG A 134 16.87 0.79 11.73
CA ARG A 134 16.29 1.26 13.00
C ARG A 134 15.27 2.37 12.76
N ARG A 135 15.35 3.06 11.61
CA ARG A 135 14.39 4.10 11.21
C ARG A 135 13.18 3.45 10.53
N ILE A 136 12.04 3.58 11.14
CA ILE A 136 10.79 2.96 10.70
C ILE A 136 9.66 3.99 10.79
N TRP A 137 8.80 3.98 9.78
CA TRP A 137 7.57 4.79 9.75
C TRP A 137 6.37 3.87 9.61
N VAL A 138 5.39 4.07 10.47
CA VAL A 138 4.13 3.32 10.47
C VAL A 138 2.97 4.30 10.33
N GLY A 139 2.25 4.21 9.23
CA GLY A 139 1.01 4.96 9.00
C GLY A 139 -0.19 4.15 9.49
N VAL A 140 -0.93 4.73 10.42
CA VAL A 140 -2.21 4.19 10.91
C VAL A 140 -3.35 4.91 10.22
N GLU A 141 -4.27 4.14 9.59
CA GLU A 141 -5.47 4.71 8.96
C GLU A 141 -6.32 5.42 10.02
N VAL A 142 -6.57 6.70 9.80
CA VAL A 142 -7.19 7.62 10.76
C VAL A 142 -6.48 7.64 12.13
N GLY A 143 -5.13 7.58 12.08
CA GLY A 143 -4.28 7.57 13.28
C GLY A 143 -2.98 8.36 13.10
N GLY A 144 -2.61 8.74 11.87
CA GLY A 144 -1.38 9.48 11.58
C GLY A 144 -0.15 8.59 11.36
N ILE A 145 1.02 9.21 11.36
CA ILE A 145 2.31 8.56 11.14
C ILE A 145 3.09 8.53 12.45
N MET A 146 3.48 7.34 12.88
CA MET A 146 4.45 7.11 13.94
C MET A 146 5.82 6.84 13.32
N ALA A 147 6.87 7.48 13.83
CA ALA A 147 8.24 7.28 13.38
C ALA A 147 9.16 6.94 14.56
N THR A 148 10.10 6.04 14.33
CA THR A 148 11.15 5.67 15.27
C THR A 148 12.52 5.75 14.61
N GLU A 149 13.57 6.06 15.38
CA GLU A 149 14.97 6.06 14.97
C GLU A 149 15.81 5.03 15.75
N ASP A 150 15.19 4.31 16.67
CA ASP A 150 15.83 3.38 17.59
C ASP A 150 15.34 1.92 17.47
N GLY A 151 14.66 1.59 16.36
CA GLY A 151 14.18 0.24 16.09
C GLY A 151 12.86 -0.10 16.80
N GLY A 152 12.10 0.92 17.22
CA GLY A 152 10.78 0.78 17.81
C GLY A 152 10.75 0.86 19.34
N GLU A 153 11.82 1.33 19.99
CA GLU A 153 11.85 1.54 21.45
C GLU A 153 11.12 2.85 21.84
N SER A 154 11.28 3.91 21.03
CA SER A 154 10.55 5.16 21.17
C SER A 154 9.94 5.62 19.85
N TRP A 155 8.86 6.42 19.93
CA TRP A 155 8.08 6.86 18.77
C TRP A 155 7.77 8.35 18.83
N SER A 156 7.91 9.00 17.70
CA SER A 156 7.40 10.34 17.42
C SER A 156 6.15 10.28 16.55
N PHE A 157 5.43 11.41 16.44
CA PHE A 157 4.16 11.48 15.73
C PHE A 157 4.14 12.64 14.75
N SER A 158 3.58 12.43 13.57
CA SER A 158 3.36 13.50 12.58
C SER A 158 2.09 13.28 11.76
N LEU A 159 1.56 14.37 11.20
CA LEU A 159 0.37 14.37 10.33
C LEU A 159 0.68 15.13 9.04
N PRO A 160 0.63 14.49 7.86
CA PRO A 160 0.70 15.20 6.59
C PRO A 160 -0.51 16.12 6.41
N GLY A 161 -0.29 17.44 6.37
CA GLY A 161 -1.38 18.41 6.22
C GLY A 161 -2.47 18.30 7.29
N GLU A 162 -2.09 17.91 8.53
CA GLU A 162 -3.04 17.62 9.62
C GLU A 162 -4.03 16.46 9.31
N ASN A 163 -3.77 15.68 8.27
CA ASN A 163 -4.65 14.60 7.85
C ASN A 163 -4.22 13.27 8.50
N PRO A 164 -5.10 12.62 9.30
CA PRO A 164 -4.81 11.34 9.93
C PRO A 164 -5.06 10.12 9.04
N ASP A 165 -5.71 10.27 7.87
CA ASP A 165 -6.19 9.18 7.03
C ASP A 165 -5.10 8.67 6.08
N LEU A 166 -4.16 7.91 6.61
CA LEU A 166 -3.00 7.37 5.90
C LEU A 166 -3.35 6.06 5.19
N HIS A 167 -2.99 5.97 3.90
CA HIS A 167 -3.25 4.78 3.10
C HIS A 167 -1.99 4.03 2.68
N MET A 168 -0.97 4.73 2.20
CA MET A 168 0.29 4.16 1.75
C MET A 168 1.43 5.11 2.05
N MET A 169 2.62 4.55 2.26
CA MET A 169 3.86 5.31 2.33
C MET A 169 4.95 4.64 1.49
N CYS A 170 5.79 5.47 0.88
CA CYS A 170 6.98 5.04 0.15
C CYS A 170 8.17 5.91 0.56
N ALA A 171 9.38 5.33 0.59
CA ALA A 171 10.64 6.07 0.69
C ALA A 171 11.31 6.16 -0.68
N HIS A 172 11.96 7.28 -0.96
CA HIS A 172 12.79 7.42 -2.15
C HIS A 172 14.01 6.50 -2.06
N PRO A 173 14.28 5.61 -3.03
CA PRO A 173 15.31 4.57 -2.90
C PRO A 173 16.73 5.10 -2.65
N GLY A 174 17.07 6.27 -3.21
CA GLY A 174 18.40 6.88 -3.07
C GLY A 174 18.46 8.05 -2.07
N GLN A 175 17.37 8.38 -1.40
CA GLN A 175 17.26 9.51 -0.47
C GLN A 175 16.39 9.09 0.72
N PRO A 176 16.94 8.38 1.73
CA PRO A 176 16.16 7.74 2.78
C PRO A 176 15.28 8.68 3.63
N SER A 177 15.64 9.98 3.69
CA SER A 177 14.82 10.99 4.37
C SER A 177 13.69 11.56 3.50
N THR A 178 13.65 11.23 2.20
CA THR A 178 12.54 11.63 1.33
C THR A 178 11.45 10.57 1.35
N LEU A 179 10.30 10.95 1.89
CA LEU A 179 9.13 10.09 2.06
C LEU A 179 7.95 10.65 1.28
N PHE A 180 7.07 9.75 0.85
CA PHE A 180 5.79 10.08 0.27
C PHE A 180 4.67 9.38 1.05
N ALA A 181 3.55 10.07 1.24
CA ALA A 181 2.36 9.53 1.89
C ALA A 181 1.13 9.82 1.04
N SER A 182 0.31 8.81 0.79
CA SER A 182 -1.02 8.99 0.19
C SER A 182 -2.09 9.00 1.27
N THR A 183 -3.07 9.88 1.14
CA THR A 183 -4.10 10.11 2.15
C THR A 183 -5.50 10.12 1.55
N GLY A 184 -6.49 9.85 2.39
CA GLY A 184 -7.90 9.99 2.09
C GLY A 184 -8.51 11.24 2.74
N TYR A 185 -9.79 11.13 3.14
CA TYR A 185 -10.57 12.22 3.73
C TYR A 185 -10.99 11.93 5.17
N GLY A 186 -10.39 10.94 5.82
CA GLY A 186 -10.75 10.56 7.17
C GLY A 186 -10.45 11.66 8.17
N ARG A 187 -11.39 11.87 9.10
CA ARG A 187 -11.20 12.69 10.30
C ARG A 187 -11.38 11.83 11.54
N LEU A 188 -10.74 12.20 12.62
CA LEU A 188 -10.82 11.49 13.90
C LEU A 188 -12.26 11.42 14.44
N ASP A 189 -13.15 12.35 14.05
CA ASP A 189 -14.57 12.37 14.42
C ASP A 189 -15.47 11.50 13.51
N GLY A 190 -14.87 10.80 12.53
CA GLY A 190 -15.58 9.93 11.60
C GLY A 190 -16.29 10.66 10.45
N VAL A 191 -15.92 11.90 10.18
CA VAL A 191 -16.41 12.68 9.05
C VAL A 191 -15.41 12.60 7.90
N ALA A 192 -15.88 12.35 6.68
CA ALA A 192 -15.10 12.52 5.47
C ALA A 192 -15.20 13.98 5.01
N GLU A 193 -14.07 14.65 4.83
CA GLU A 193 -14.04 16.05 4.41
C GLU A 193 -13.08 16.24 3.24
N MET A 194 -13.63 16.71 2.11
CA MET A 194 -12.82 17.04 0.92
C MET A 194 -12.35 18.49 0.99
N VAL A 195 -11.26 18.70 1.73
CA VAL A 195 -10.62 20.02 1.82
C VAL A 195 -9.40 20.03 0.92
N GLU A 196 -9.23 21.11 0.13
CA GLU A 196 -8.03 21.29 -0.68
C GLU A 196 -6.78 21.33 0.22
N GLY A 197 -5.74 20.53 -0.15
CA GLY A 197 -4.55 20.36 0.67
C GLY A 197 -4.70 19.36 1.83
N ASN A 198 -5.87 18.76 2.01
CA ASN A 198 -6.12 17.78 3.07
C ASN A 198 -6.11 16.32 2.60
N ALA A 199 -6.17 16.06 1.31
CA ALA A 199 -6.10 14.72 0.75
C ALA A 199 -5.29 14.69 -0.54
N GLY A 200 -4.68 13.54 -0.84
CA GLY A 200 -3.85 13.31 -2.00
C GLY A 200 -2.47 12.78 -1.62
N VAL A 201 -1.41 13.34 -2.20
CA VAL A 201 -0.03 12.95 -1.94
C VAL A 201 0.70 14.05 -1.20
N PHE A 202 1.42 13.67 -0.16
CA PHE A 202 2.33 14.52 0.59
C PHE A 202 3.76 14.02 0.44
N ARG A 203 4.72 14.93 0.49
CA ARG A 203 6.15 14.65 0.49
C ARG A 203 6.82 15.26 1.72
N SER A 204 7.70 14.49 2.32
CA SER A 204 8.67 14.94 3.31
C SER A 204 10.08 14.81 2.76
N ASP A 205 10.96 15.74 3.06
CA ASP A 205 12.39 15.69 2.72
C ASP A 205 13.29 15.60 3.97
N ASP A 206 12.66 15.49 5.15
CA ASP A 206 13.32 15.50 6.47
C ASP A 206 12.95 14.29 7.36
N GLY A 207 12.60 13.15 6.73
CA GLY A 207 12.27 11.94 7.45
C GLY A 207 10.91 11.96 8.14
N GLY A 208 9.98 12.77 7.65
CA GLY A 208 8.63 12.85 8.18
C GLY A 208 8.43 13.88 9.28
N ALA A 209 9.44 14.69 9.59
CA ALA A 209 9.32 15.76 10.57
C ALA A 209 8.43 16.90 10.06
N SER A 210 8.50 17.20 8.76
CA SER A 210 7.59 18.11 8.08
C SER A 210 7.09 17.53 6.76
N TRP A 211 5.91 17.99 6.32
CA TRP A 211 5.26 17.53 5.11
C TRP A 211 4.79 18.69 4.25
N ARG A 212 5.01 18.60 2.94
CA ARG A 212 4.45 19.52 1.96
C ARG A 212 3.46 18.80 1.05
N TYR A 213 2.42 19.51 0.63
CA TYR A 213 1.43 18.99 -0.30
C TYR A 213 2.04 18.86 -1.71
N ALA A 214 2.01 17.63 -2.25
CA ALA A 214 2.57 17.27 -3.55
C ALA A 214 1.49 16.85 -4.57
N TRP A 215 0.25 17.24 -4.39
CA TRP A 215 -0.91 16.84 -5.19
C TRP A 215 -1.64 18.04 -5.80
N LYS A 216 -0.90 18.98 -6.37
CA LYS A 216 -1.48 20.21 -6.91
C LYS A 216 -2.11 19.99 -8.28
N GLY A 217 -3.34 20.50 -8.47
CA GLY A 217 -4.02 20.48 -9.76
C GLY A 217 -4.56 19.14 -10.20
N ILE A 218 -4.51 18.10 -9.35
CA ILE A 218 -4.96 16.75 -9.64
C ILE A 218 -6.28 16.45 -8.94
N THR A 219 -7.20 15.81 -9.66
CA THR A 219 -8.44 15.24 -9.14
C THR A 219 -8.69 13.88 -9.81
N PRO A 220 -9.37 12.94 -9.12
CA PRO A 220 -9.84 12.98 -7.74
C PRO A 220 -8.69 12.86 -6.74
N ARG A 221 -8.94 13.12 -5.43
CA ARG A 221 -7.89 13.24 -4.41
C ARG A 221 -7.81 12.08 -3.42
N TYR A 222 -8.83 11.28 -3.29
CA TYR A 222 -8.80 10.13 -2.39
C TYR A 222 -7.81 9.09 -2.93
N SER A 223 -6.56 9.15 -2.43
CA SER A 223 -5.43 8.38 -2.95
C SER A 223 -5.17 7.16 -2.07
N ARG A 224 -5.11 5.97 -2.67
CA ARG A 224 -4.87 4.71 -1.93
C ARG A 224 -3.55 4.06 -2.30
N PRO A 225 -3.46 3.20 -3.37
CA PRO A 225 -2.20 2.56 -3.67
C PRO A 225 -1.24 3.56 -4.30
N MET A 226 0.00 3.43 -3.91
CA MET A 226 1.10 4.23 -4.42
C MET A 226 2.36 3.36 -4.49
N CYS A 227 3.18 3.55 -5.52
CA CYS A 227 4.47 2.89 -5.62
C CYS A 227 5.52 3.82 -6.23
N ILE A 228 6.79 3.54 -5.91
CA ILE A 228 7.97 4.13 -6.56
C ILE A 228 8.60 3.06 -7.44
N ASP A 229 8.95 3.41 -8.66
CA ASP A 229 9.71 2.55 -9.55
C ASP A 229 11.19 2.59 -9.15
N PRO A 230 11.80 1.46 -8.73
CA PRO A 230 13.20 1.45 -8.32
C PRO A 230 14.17 1.75 -9.47
N ALA A 231 13.78 1.53 -10.73
CA ALA A 231 14.59 1.86 -11.90
C ALA A 231 14.51 3.34 -12.28
N THR A 232 13.43 4.02 -11.88
CA THR A 232 13.23 5.46 -12.04
C THR A 232 12.83 6.06 -10.68
N PRO A 233 13.79 6.28 -9.77
CA PRO A 233 13.51 6.56 -8.35
C PRO A 233 12.72 7.85 -8.10
N HIS A 234 12.69 8.78 -9.05
CA HIS A 234 11.81 9.94 -9.01
C HIS A 234 10.40 9.67 -9.55
N GLY A 235 10.20 8.47 -10.11
CA GLY A 235 8.93 8.01 -10.68
C GLY A 235 7.98 7.50 -9.60
N LEU A 236 6.94 8.27 -9.32
CA LEU A 236 5.90 7.96 -8.35
C LEU A 236 4.58 7.72 -9.08
N THR A 237 3.95 6.57 -8.85
CA THR A 237 2.63 6.28 -9.41
C THR A 237 1.62 6.11 -8.28
N VAL A 238 0.43 6.67 -8.46
CA VAL A 238 -0.66 6.61 -7.48
C VAL A 238 -1.98 6.39 -8.19
N ALA A 239 -2.89 5.64 -7.57
CA ALA A 239 -4.28 5.57 -7.98
C ALA A 239 -5.16 6.32 -6.99
N SER A 240 -6.11 7.09 -7.52
CA SER A 240 -7.04 7.90 -6.74
C SER A 240 -8.47 7.75 -7.26
N ALA A 241 -9.43 7.98 -6.37
CA ALA A 241 -10.86 7.92 -6.67
C ALA A 241 -11.57 9.09 -5.98
N PRO A 242 -12.83 9.41 -6.32
CA PRO A 242 -13.57 10.48 -5.66
C PRO A 242 -13.75 10.28 -4.15
N THR A 243 -13.99 9.04 -3.70
CA THR A 243 -14.25 8.72 -2.27
C THR A 243 -13.71 7.36 -1.87
N ALA A 244 -13.74 7.09 -0.56
CA ALA A 244 -13.45 5.77 0.03
C ALA A 244 -14.34 4.64 -0.51
N PHE A 245 -15.54 4.97 -0.97
CA PHE A 245 -16.58 4.02 -1.36
C PHE A 245 -16.73 3.89 -2.88
N SER A 246 -15.98 4.67 -3.66
CA SER A 246 -16.00 4.59 -5.12
C SER A 246 -15.78 3.16 -5.61
N SER A 247 -16.65 2.68 -6.49
CA SER A 247 -16.71 1.29 -6.93
C SER A 247 -17.23 1.20 -8.36
N TYR A 248 -16.85 0.12 -9.06
CA TYR A 248 -17.45 -0.19 -10.36
C TYR A 248 -18.98 -0.38 -10.33
N LYS A 249 -19.57 -0.54 -9.15
CA LYS A 249 -21.02 -0.69 -8.94
C LYS A 249 -21.77 0.62 -8.87
N ASP A 250 -21.05 1.73 -8.75
CA ASP A 250 -21.66 3.05 -8.68
C ASP A 250 -22.20 3.46 -10.06
N ASP A 251 -23.19 4.33 -10.07
CA ASP A 251 -23.68 4.92 -11.32
C ASP A 251 -22.55 5.74 -11.97
N GLY A 252 -22.14 5.34 -13.17
CA GLY A 252 -20.97 5.88 -13.86
C GLY A 252 -19.62 5.27 -13.45
N GLY A 253 -19.62 4.22 -12.60
CA GLY A 253 -18.41 3.51 -12.15
C GLY A 253 -17.60 4.25 -11.10
N ALA A 254 -16.42 3.74 -10.80
CA ALA A 254 -15.55 4.22 -9.73
C ALA A 254 -14.95 5.61 -9.96
N GLN A 255 -14.93 6.10 -11.19
CA GLN A 255 -14.30 7.38 -11.60
C GLN A 255 -12.83 7.48 -11.12
N ALA A 256 -12.11 6.34 -11.15
CA ALA A 256 -10.75 6.29 -10.66
C ALA A 256 -9.75 6.79 -11.72
N MET A 257 -8.63 7.33 -11.26
CA MET A 257 -7.53 7.80 -12.09
C MET A 257 -6.23 7.14 -11.67
N LEU A 258 -5.41 6.77 -12.64
CA LEU A 258 -4.02 6.36 -12.44
C LEU A 258 -3.11 7.52 -12.87
N LEU A 259 -2.25 7.98 -11.98
CA LEU A 259 -1.49 9.21 -12.14
C LEU A 259 -0.01 8.96 -11.85
N ARG A 260 0.87 9.58 -12.62
CA ARG A 260 2.31 9.46 -12.49
C ARG A 260 2.99 10.82 -12.40
N SER A 261 3.93 10.90 -11.47
CA SER A 261 4.96 11.94 -11.39
C SER A 261 6.31 11.34 -11.79
N GLU A 262 7.15 12.10 -12.48
CA GLU A 262 8.53 11.72 -12.82
C GLU A 262 9.56 12.63 -12.15
N ASP A 263 9.10 13.53 -11.31
CA ASP A 263 9.87 14.57 -10.62
C ASP A 263 9.62 14.61 -9.10
N SER A 264 9.35 13.42 -8.52
CA SER A 264 9.11 13.25 -7.07
C SER A 264 7.92 14.06 -6.54
N GLY A 265 6.83 14.14 -7.33
CA GLY A 265 5.56 14.74 -6.93
C GLY A 265 5.44 16.24 -7.20
N GLU A 266 6.37 16.86 -7.96
CA GLU A 266 6.26 18.28 -8.32
C GLU A 266 5.21 18.49 -9.43
N SER A 267 5.14 17.56 -10.39
CA SER A 267 4.12 17.56 -11.43
C SER A 267 3.55 16.15 -11.67
N TRP A 268 2.35 16.09 -12.23
CA TRP A 268 1.61 14.86 -12.44
C TRP A 268 1.00 14.80 -13.83
N ARG A 269 0.98 13.60 -14.41
CA ARG A 269 0.25 13.29 -15.64
C ARG A 269 -0.61 12.05 -15.48
N SER A 270 -1.67 11.94 -16.31
CA SER A 270 -2.48 10.72 -16.37
C SER A 270 -1.69 9.58 -17.02
N LEU A 271 -1.85 8.38 -16.48
CA LEU A 271 -1.55 7.09 -17.12
C LEU A 271 -2.83 6.38 -17.60
N CYS A 272 -3.98 7.05 -17.60
CA CYS A 272 -5.21 6.52 -18.15
C CYS A 272 -5.24 6.76 -19.67
N ASP A 273 -5.57 5.72 -20.44
CA ASP A 273 -5.89 5.84 -21.85
C ASP A 273 -7.33 6.39 -22.05
N GLU A 274 -7.78 6.50 -23.30
CA GLU A 274 -9.11 7.04 -23.62
C GLU A 274 -10.24 6.21 -22.98
N ALA A 275 -10.11 4.89 -22.94
CA ALA A 275 -11.11 3.98 -22.40
C ALA A 275 -11.18 3.98 -20.86
N HIS A 276 -10.10 4.41 -20.19
CA HIS A 276 -9.96 4.41 -18.74
C HIS A 276 -9.77 5.83 -18.15
N SER A 277 -10.27 6.86 -18.82
CA SER A 277 -10.11 8.26 -18.40
C SER A 277 -11.47 8.97 -18.17
N PRO A 278 -12.09 8.84 -16.99
CA PRO A 278 -11.69 8.03 -15.81
C PRO A 278 -12.02 6.54 -15.95
N SER A 279 -11.32 5.70 -15.16
CA SER A 279 -11.61 4.27 -15.09
C SER A 279 -12.94 4.00 -14.37
N ALA A 280 -13.78 3.16 -14.98
CA ALA A 280 -15.00 2.67 -14.33
C ALA A 280 -14.70 1.69 -13.18
N ALA A 281 -13.57 0.99 -13.22
CA ALA A 281 -13.10 0.14 -12.13
C ALA A 281 -12.23 0.92 -11.14
N ASN A 282 -12.36 0.62 -9.83
CA ASN A 282 -11.46 1.18 -8.82
C ASN A 282 -10.15 0.37 -8.77
N ILE A 283 -9.03 1.06 -8.61
CA ILE A 283 -7.69 0.47 -8.60
C ILE A 283 -7.25 0.30 -7.15
N HIS A 284 -6.96 -0.94 -6.74
CA HIS A 284 -6.52 -1.28 -5.39
C HIS A 284 -5.12 -1.93 -5.35
N GLY A 285 -4.82 -2.81 -6.31
CA GLY A 285 -3.47 -3.35 -6.50
C GLY A 285 -2.62 -2.40 -7.35
N LEU A 286 -1.38 -2.13 -6.94
CA LEU A 286 -0.44 -1.31 -7.72
C LEU A 286 1.00 -1.70 -7.36
N THR A 287 1.77 -2.06 -8.36
CA THR A 287 3.21 -2.39 -8.21
C THR A 287 3.97 -1.95 -9.45
N PRO A 288 5.26 -1.59 -9.35
CA PRO A 288 6.08 -1.31 -10.53
C PRO A 288 6.17 -2.52 -11.45
N ASP A 289 6.19 -2.30 -12.76
CA ASP A 289 6.56 -3.34 -13.72
C ASP A 289 8.08 -3.38 -13.85
N LEU A 290 8.72 -4.27 -13.12
CA LEU A 290 10.18 -4.37 -13.07
C LEU A 290 10.81 -4.72 -14.44
N ALA A 291 10.03 -5.27 -15.37
CA ALA A 291 10.49 -5.57 -16.74
C ALA A 291 10.39 -4.35 -17.67
N ASN A 292 9.56 -3.37 -17.34
CA ASN A 292 9.34 -2.18 -18.17
C ASN A 292 9.38 -0.92 -17.28
N PRO A 293 10.57 -0.34 -17.07
CA PRO A 293 10.75 0.85 -16.25
C PRO A 293 9.78 1.97 -16.66
N GLY A 294 9.17 2.60 -15.68
CA GLY A 294 8.11 3.60 -15.87
C GLY A 294 6.70 3.03 -16.01
N GLY A 295 6.57 1.73 -16.25
CA GLY A 295 5.29 1.02 -16.25
C GLY A 295 4.90 0.47 -14.88
N VAL A 296 3.63 0.06 -14.76
CA VAL A 296 3.06 -0.55 -13.56
C VAL A 296 2.17 -1.73 -13.90
N VAL A 297 1.97 -2.60 -12.92
CA VAL A 297 0.90 -3.60 -12.92
C VAL A 297 -0.15 -3.17 -11.91
N ILE A 298 -1.41 -3.15 -12.33
CA ILE A 298 -2.54 -2.75 -11.49
C ILE A 298 -3.55 -3.89 -11.33
N GLY A 299 -4.29 -3.85 -10.23
CA GLY A 299 -5.41 -4.72 -9.94
C GLY A 299 -6.65 -3.93 -9.58
N THR A 300 -7.82 -4.37 -10.06
CA THR A 300 -9.08 -3.65 -9.94
C THR A 300 -10.11 -4.37 -9.07
N ASP A 301 -11.12 -3.62 -8.62
CA ASP A 301 -12.27 -4.14 -7.88
C ASP A 301 -13.21 -4.99 -8.77
N THR A 302 -13.08 -4.91 -10.09
CA THR A 302 -13.76 -5.80 -11.07
C THR A 302 -13.09 -7.16 -11.22
N GLY A 303 -11.89 -7.37 -10.61
CA GLY A 303 -11.15 -8.61 -10.72
C GLY A 303 -10.29 -8.72 -11.99
N GLU A 304 -9.74 -7.62 -12.42
CA GLU A 304 -8.85 -7.54 -13.57
C GLU A 304 -7.43 -7.18 -13.14
N VAL A 305 -6.46 -7.71 -13.87
CA VAL A 305 -5.04 -7.35 -13.77
C VAL A 305 -4.60 -6.77 -15.09
N TRP A 306 -4.03 -5.56 -15.06
CA TRP A 306 -3.58 -4.84 -16.24
C TRP A 306 -2.09 -4.49 -16.10
N ARG A 307 -1.38 -4.51 -17.22
CA ARG A 307 -0.11 -3.79 -17.39
C ARG A 307 -0.42 -2.42 -17.96
N VAL A 308 0.14 -1.39 -17.35
CA VAL A 308 0.06 -0.02 -17.88
C VAL A 308 1.48 0.46 -18.16
N SER A 309 1.77 0.80 -19.41
CA SER A 309 3.09 1.33 -19.81
C SER A 309 3.29 2.77 -19.34
N GLY A 310 4.54 3.23 -19.36
CA GLY A 310 4.86 4.65 -19.13
C GLY A 310 4.18 5.60 -20.13
N ASP A 311 3.77 5.12 -21.30
CA ASP A 311 3.06 5.87 -22.34
C ASP A 311 1.53 5.72 -22.26
N ALA A 312 1.02 5.23 -21.12
CA ALA A 312 -0.40 5.03 -20.82
C ALA A 312 -1.10 3.99 -21.73
N GLU A 313 -0.36 2.99 -22.21
CA GLU A 313 -0.97 1.84 -22.91
C GLU A 313 -1.40 0.78 -21.91
N TRP A 314 -2.67 0.40 -21.95
CA TRP A 314 -3.27 -0.60 -21.06
C TRP A 314 -3.37 -1.95 -21.78
N THR A 315 -2.69 -2.96 -21.23
CA THR A 315 -2.71 -4.35 -21.73
C THR A 315 -3.32 -5.26 -20.68
N PRO A 316 -4.42 -5.98 -20.98
CA PRO A 316 -5.03 -6.91 -20.02
C PRO A 316 -4.12 -8.13 -19.84
N LEU A 317 -3.93 -8.56 -18.59
CA LEU A 317 -3.13 -9.72 -18.22
C LEU A 317 -3.99 -10.87 -17.69
N ALA A 318 -5.06 -10.55 -16.95
CA ALA A 318 -6.08 -11.49 -16.50
C ALA A 318 -7.39 -10.77 -16.21
N THR A 319 -8.49 -11.49 -16.34
CA THR A 319 -9.85 -11.04 -16.02
C THR A 319 -10.63 -12.14 -15.28
N GLY A 320 -11.76 -11.78 -14.68
CA GLY A 320 -12.64 -12.74 -14.01
C GLY A 320 -12.15 -13.25 -12.66
N LEU A 321 -11.14 -12.60 -12.09
CA LEU A 321 -10.69 -12.86 -10.73
C LEU A 321 -11.66 -12.27 -9.68
N PRO A 322 -11.59 -12.71 -8.42
CA PRO A 322 -12.11 -11.90 -7.33
C PRO A 322 -11.43 -10.53 -7.28
N ALA A 323 -12.07 -9.52 -6.66
CA ALA A 323 -11.49 -8.17 -6.54
C ALA A 323 -9.99 -8.23 -6.16
N VAL A 324 -9.13 -7.61 -6.97
CA VAL A 324 -7.67 -7.63 -6.81
C VAL A 324 -7.27 -6.48 -5.90
N LEU A 325 -6.64 -6.78 -4.77
CA LEU A 325 -6.31 -5.86 -3.69
C LEU A 325 -4.83 -5.51 -3.63
N SER A 326 -3.97 -6.41 -4.13
CA SER A 326 -2.52 -6.23 -4.21
C SER A 326 -1.96 -6.98 -5.43
N ALA A 327 -0.77 -6.61 -5.88
CA ALA A 327 -0.08 -7.28 -6.97
C ALA A 327 1.44 -7.30 -6.72
N LEU A 328 2.10 -8.34 -7.21
CA LEU A 328 3.55 -8.51 -7.15
C LEU A 328 4.05 -9.05 -8.48
N THR A 329 5.05 -8.40 -9.07
CA THR A 329 5.81 -8.89 -10.23
C THR A 329 7.01 -9.74 -9.76
N LEU A 330 7.21 -10.92 -10.40
CA LEU A 330 8.28 -11.86 -10.10
C LEU A 330 9.17 -12.12 -11.31
#